data_530922da891cb2bda019dad7939fddf1
#
_entry.id   530922da891cb2bda019dad7939fddf1
#
_cell.length_a   1.000
_cell.length_b   1.000
_cell.length_c   1.000
_cell.angle_alpha   90.00
_cell.angle_beta   90.00
_cell.angle_gamma   90.00
#
_symmetry.space_group_name_H-M   'P 1'
#
loop_
_entity.id
_entity.type
_entity.pdbx_description
1 polymer ?
#
loop_
_entity_poly.entity_id
_entity_poly.type
_entity_poly.pdbx_seq_one_letter_code
_entity_poly.pdbx_strand_id
1 'polypeptide(L)'
;QDRTVTRKLKEAALAYKLERQLSKGQILEQYLNFVYLGSSAYGISDAAWVYFSKQPEELTLPEAALIAGMPPAPSLYSPLVNPEIALQRRSIVISRMEQEGFITSGEAEAARNSPLALKPAIPKYYNSTAPYFTTWVAQQLPTLLTPEQLEVGGLKIRTSLNLDWQRKAQKVVREIAPN
;
A
#
# COMPACT_ATOMS: atom_id res chain seq x y z
N GLN A 1 4.17 2.50 -22.32
CA GLN A 1 4.19 3.96 -22.04
C GLN A 1 5.36 4.57 -22.79
N ASP A 2 5.09 5.48 -23.74
CA ASP A 2 6.13 6.16 -24.49
C ASP A 2 6.97 7.04 -23.57
N ARG A 3 8.27 6.75 -23.52
CA ARG A 3 9.28 7.57 -22.81
C ARG A 3 9.59 8.82 -23.63
N THR A 4 8.67 9.76 -23.72
CA THR A 4 8.87 11.00 -24.46
C THR A 4 9.47 12.10 -23.59
N VAL A 5 10.34 12.93 -24.19
CA VAL A 5 10.91 14.14 -23.54
C VAL A 5 9.79 15.05 -23.03
N THR A 6 8.70 15.17 -23.77
CA THR A 6 7.52 15.94 -23.40
C THR A 6 6.88 15.48 -22.07
N ARG A 7 6.81 14.17 -21.83
CA ARG A 7 6.34 13.62 -20.55
C ARG A 7 7.26 14.04 -19.40
N LYS A 8 8.58 13.95 -19.59
CA LYS A 8 9.56 14.36 -18.58
C LYS A 8 9.49 15.85 -18.26
N LEU A 9 9.27 16.69 -19.23
CA LEU A 9 9.06 18.13 -19.01
C LEU A 9 7.78 18.41 -18.21
N LYS A 10 6.68 17.71 -18.50
CA LYS A 10 5.43 17.83 -17.73
C LYS A 10 5.62 17.36 -16.29
N GLU A 11 6.29 16.21 -16.07
CA GLU A 11 6.62 15.69 -14.72
C GLU A 11 7.44 16.72 -13.93
N ALA A 12 8.49 17.29 -14.54
CA ALA A 12 9.32 18.32 -13.91
C ALA A 12 8.53 19.58 -13.55
N ALA A 13 7.67 20.05 -14.45
CA ALA A 13 6.83 21.22 -14.19
C ALA A 13 5.81 20.98 -13.05
N LEU A 14 5.22 19.77 -12.99
CA LEU A 14 4.32 19.39 -11.90
C LEU A 14 5.07 19.25 -10.57
N ALA A 15 6.26 18.64 -10.55
CA ALA A 15 7.09 18.53 -9.37
C ALA A 15 7.44 19.92 -8.82
N TYR A 16 7.88 20.84 -9.68
CA TYR A 16 8.18 22.23 -9.30
C TYR A 16 6.95 22.95 -8.70
N LYS A 17 5.76 22.73 -9.30
CA LYS A 17 4.51 23.33 -8.79
C LYS A 17 4.17 22.76 -7.41
N LEU A 18 4.33 21.44 -7.19
CA LEU A 18 4.08 20.81 -5.90
C LEU A 18 5.04 21.31 -4.82
N GLU A 19 6.34 21.40 -5.12
CA GLU A 19 7.34 21.92 -4.17
C GLU A 19 7.12 23.38 -3.77
N ARG A 20 6.45 24.17 -4.63
CA ARG A 20 6.06 25.54 -4.28
C ARG A 20 4.81 25.63 -3.40
N GLN A 21 3.95 24.61 -3.43
CA GLN A 21 2.66 24.61 -2.72
C GLN A 21 2.69 23.79 -1.43
N LEU A 22 3.57 22.78 -1.36
CA LEU A 22 3.65 21.85 -0.25
C LEU A 22 5.06 21.82 0.32
N SER A 23 5.16 21.66 1.64
CA SER A 23 6.41 21.36 2.31
C SER A 23 6.90 19.95 1.96
N LYS A 24 8.20 19.69 2.12
CA LYS A 24 8.77 18.34 1.93
C LYS A 24 8.07 17.28 2.80
N GLY A 25 7.69 17.64 4.04
CA GLY A 25 6.95 16.75 4.92
C GLY A 25 5.57 16.39 4.37
N GLN A 26 4.83 17.38 3.84
CA GLN A 26 3.52 17.14 3.22
C GLN A 26 3.61 16.30 1.93
N ILE A 27 4.66 16.52 1.13
CA ILE A 27 4.92 15.68 -0.07
C ILE A 27 5.21 14.24 0.36
N LEU A 28 6.05 14.05 1.36
CA LEU A 28 6.38 12.72 1.89
C LEU A 28 5.15 12.02 2.48
N GLU A 29 4.35 12.74 3.25
CA GLU A 29 3.10 12.22 3.82
C GLU A 29 2.15 11.74 2.72
N GLN A 30 1.92 12.55 1.68
CA GLN A 30 1.09 12.12 0.56
C GLN A 30 1.68 10.91 -0.16
N TYR A 31 2.99 10.90 -0.41
CA TYR A 31 3.65 9.75 -1.01
C TYR A 31 3.45 8.48 -0.19
N LEU A 32 3.68 8.54 1.12
CA LEU A 32 3.52 7.40 2.03
C LEU A 32 2.06 6.91 2.14
N ASN A 33 1.09 7.79 1.90
CA ASN A 33 -0.33 7.42 1.92
C ASN A 33 -0.82 6.76 0.63
N PHE A 34 -0.14 6.94 -0.51
CA PHE A 34 -0.64 6.48 -1.80
C PHE A 34 0.29 5.52 -2.56
N VAL A 35 1.57 5.42 -2.17
CA VAL A 35 2.51 4.56 -2.87
C VAL A 35 2.07 3.10 -2.86
N TYR A 36 2.12 2.44 -4.02
CA TYR A 36 1.86 1.01 -4.09
C TYR A 36 3.01 0.21 -3.47
N LEU A 37 2.69 -0.69 -2.56
CA LEU A 37 3.63 -1.45 -1.74
C LEU A 37 3.46 -2.97 -1.89
N GLY A 38 2.94 -3.42 -3.04
CA GLY A 38 2.73 -4.84 -3.32
C GLY A 38 1.52 -5.44 -2.61
N SER A 39 1.12 -6.65 -3.01
CA SER A 39 0.03 -7.42 -2.38
C SER A 39 -1.25 -6.62 -2.16
N SER A 40 -1.58 -5.75 -3.11
CA SER A 40 -2.72 -4.82 -3.06
C SER A 40 -2.69 -3.81 -1.92
N ALA A 41 -1.53 -3.53 -1.33
CA ALA A 41 -1.36 -2.50 -0.31
C ALA A 41 -1.02 -1.16 -0.95
N TYR A 42 -1.83 -0.14 -0.68
CA TYR A 42 -1.61 1.24 -1.08
C TYR A 42 -1.38 2.13 0.15
N GLY A 43 -0.20 2.69 0.24
CA GLY A 43 0.27 3.45 1.40
C GLY A 43 0.72 2.57 2.57
N ILE A 44 1.40 3.23 3.52
CA ILE A 44 2.03 2.54 4.66
C ILE A 44 1.01 1.88 5.60
N SER A 45 -0.18 2.46 5.73
CA SER A 45 -1.24 1.90 6.59
C SER A 45 -1.75 0.56 6.07
N ASP A 46 -1.96 0.44 4.76
CA ASP A 46 -2.34 -0.83 4.16
C ASP A 46 -1.20 -1.85 4.23
N ALA A 47 0.06 -1.41 3.97
CA ALA A 47 1.20 -2.31 4.03
C ALA A 47 1.44 -2.84 5.45
N ALA A 48 1.37 -1.99 6.49
CA ALA A 48 1.46 -2.40 7.88
C ALA A 48 0.39 -3.44 8.25
N TRP A 49 -0.83 -3.22 7.77
CA TRP A 49 -1.93 -4.15 7.98
C TRP A 49 -1.75 -5.45 7.20
N VAL A 50 -1.49 -5.37 5.89
CA VAL A 50 -1.40 -6.54 5.00
C VAL A 50 -0.24 -7.46 5.36
N TYR A 51 0.91 -6.91 5.77
CA TYR A 51 2.08 -7.73 6.07
C TYR A 51 2.20 -8.12 7.54
N PHE A 52 1.73 -7.27 8.47
CA PHE A 52 1.98 -7.45 9.90
C PHE A 52 0.75 -7.41 10.78
N SER A 53 -0.45 -7.14 10.26
CA SER A 53 -1.69 -6.93 11.02
C SER A 53 -1.54 -5.83 12.10
N LYS A 54 -0.81 -4.76 11.76
CA LYS A 54 -0.47 -3.63 12.66
C LYS A 54 -0.95 -2.30 12.11
N GLN A 55 -1.02 -1.29 12.98
CA GLN A 55 -1.05 0.11 12.56
C GLN A 55 0.39 0.58 12.26
N PRO A 56 0.59 1.66 11.48
CA PRO A 56 1.93 2.17 11.17
C PRO A 56 2.79 2.48 12.41
N GLU A 57 2.17 2.99 13.46
CA GLU A 57 2.82 3.38 14.72
C GLU A 57 3.30 2.17 15.53
N GLU A 58 2.80 0.99 15.25
CA GLU A 58 3.16 -0.28 15.92
C GLU A 58 4.29 -1.02 15.19
N LEU A 59 4.73 -0.50 14.04
CA LEU A 59 5.81 -1.13 13.26
C LEU A 59 7.14 -1.04 14.02
N THR A 60 7.81 -2.16 14.12
CA THR A 60 9.21 -2.20 14.57
C THR A 60 10.16 -1.68 13.49
N LEU A 61 11.39 -1.32 13.86
CA LEU A 61 12.40 -0.87 12.91
C LEU A 61 12.60 -1.85 11.72
N PRO A 62 12.78 -3.17 11.92
CA PRO A 62 12.93 -4.09 10.80
C PRO A 62 11.67 -4.19 9.92
N GLU A 63 10.46 -4.06 10.47
CA GLU A 63 9.21 -4.07 9.71
C GLU A 63 9.06 -2.80 8.87
N ALA A 64 9.33 -1.63 9.45
CA ALA A 64 9.32 -0.36 8.74
C ALA A 64 10.38 -0.31 7.62
N ALA A 65 11.60 -0.80 7.89
CA ALA A 65 12.67 -0.89 6.90
C ALA A 65 12.32 -1.85 5.74
N LEU A 66 11.60 -2.94 6.03
CA LEU A 66 11.12 -3.85 4.99
C LEU A 66 10.14 -3.16 4.07
N ILE A 67 9.12 -2.47 4.60
CA ILE A 67 8.14 -1.72 3.82
C ILE A 67 8.84 -0.62 2.99
N ALA A 68 9.76 0.13 3.59
CA ALA A 68 10.51 1.19 2.92
C ALA A 68 11.40 0.68 1.77
N GLY A 69 11.75 -0.60 1.78
CA GLY A 69 12.52 -1.25 0.71
C GLY A 69 11.71 -1.61 -0.53
N MET A 70 10.38 -1.57 -0.48
CA MET A 70 9.50 -2.14 -1.51
C MET A 70 9.23 -1.23 -2.74
N PRO A 71 9.17 0.11 -2.63
CA PRO A 71 8.68 0.98 -3.71
C PRO A 71 9.33 0.78 -5.09
N PRO A 72 10.64 0.46 -5.24
CA PRO A 72 11.25 0.30 -6.56
C PRO A 72 10.69 -0.85 -7.41
N ALA A 73 10.22 -1.94 -6.77
CA ALA A 73 9.59 -3.07 -7.43
C ALA A 73 8.64 -3.80 -6.46
N PRO A 74 7.48 -3.21 -6.12
CA PRO A 74 6.65 -3.66 -4.99
C PRO A 74 6.17 -5.11 -5.12
N SER A 75 5.81 -5.55 -6.32
CA SER A 75 5.36 -6.93 -6.54
C SER A 75 6.51 -7.94 -6.40
N LEU A 76 7.72 -7.57 -6.83
CA LEU A 76 8.91 -8.42 -6.74
C LEU A 76 9.43 -8.48 -5.29
N TYR A 77 9.39 -7.35 -4.59
CA TYR A 77 9.93 -7.20 -3.23
C TYR A 77 8.91 -7.52 -2.13
N SER A 78 7.69 -7.93 -2.51
CA SER A 78 6.68 -8.37 -1.55
C SER A 78 7.17 -9.58 -0.76
N PRO A 79 7.19 -9.52 0.58
CA PRO A 79 7.65 -10.61 1.43
C PRO A 79 6.72 -11.84 1.39
N LEU A 80 5.48 -11.68 0.90
CA LEU A 80 4.54 -12.78 0.69
C LEU A 80 4.84 -13.57 -0.60
N VAL A 81 5.61 -12.96 -1.51
CA VAL A 81 5.97 -13.56 -2.81
C VAL A 81 7.42 -14.03 -2.79
N ASN A 82 8.35 -13.16 -2.37
CA ASN A 82 9.79 -13.39 -2.38
C ASN A 82 10.43 -12.96 -1.05
N PRO A 83 10.30 -13.76 0.03
CA PRO A 83 10.79 -13.39 1.35
C PRO A 83 12.29 -13.13 1.40
N GLU A 84 13.09 -13.86 0.64
CA GLU A 84 14.55 -13.68 0.59
C GLU A 84 14.95 -12.33 -0.02
N ILE A 85 14.32 -11.96 -1.15
CA ILE A 85 14.57 -10.67 -1.79
C ILE A 85 14.08 -9.52 -0.90
N ALA A 86 12.96 -9.69 -0.20
CA ALA A 86 12.46 -8.73 0.76
C ALA A 86 13.45 -8.50 1.92
N LEU A 87 14.07 -9.56 2.45
CA LEU A 87 15.11 -9.46 3.48
C LEU A 87 16.37 -8.75 2.97
N GLN A 88 16.78 -9.01 1.73
CA GLN A 88 17.91 -8.30 1.11
C GLN A 88 17.60 -6.80 0.99
N ARG A 89 16.39 -6.45 0.53
CA ARG A 89 15.95 -5.05 0.43
C ARG A 89 15.89 -4.37 1.79
N ARG A 90 15.35 -5.05 2.81
CA ARG A 90 15.36 -4.58 4.19
C ARG A 90 16.77 -4.25 4.67
N SER A 91 17.74 -5.13 4.42
CA SER A 91 19.12 -4.94 4.81
C SER A 91 19.76 -3.72 4.15
N ILE A 92 19.43 -3.43 2.88
CA ILE A 92 19.88 -2.23 2.18
C ILE A 92 19.32 -0.96 2.85
N VAL A 93 18.03 -0.95 3.21
CA VAL A 93 17.41 0.18 3.90
C VAL A 93 18.06 0.41 5.26
N ILE A 94 18.22 -0.65 6.06
CA ILE A 94 18.88 -0.58 7.39
C ILE A 94 20.30 -0.03 7.27
N SER A 95 21.07 -0.49 6.27
CA SER A 95 22.43 0.02 6.05
C SER A 95 22.45 1.51 5.69
N ARG A 96 21.46 1.98 4.91
CA ARG A 96 21.32 3.40 4.62
C ARG A 96 20.95 4.21 5.85
N MET A 97 20.02 3.72 6.68
CA MET A 97 19.66 4.38 7.94
C MET A 97 20.84 4.51 8.89
N GLU A 98 21.70 3.47 8.98
CA GLU A 98 22.93 3.49 9.76
C GLU A 98 23.94 4.50 9.19
N GLN A 99 24.19 4.50 7.89
CA GLN A 99 25.10 5.42 7.21
C GLN A 99 24.71 6.89 7.38
N GLU A 100 23.41 7.18 7.35
CA GLU A 100 22.86 8.54 7.52
C GLU A 100 22.68 8.92 9.00
N GLY A 101 23.05 8.03 9.95
CA GLY A 101 23.01 8.30 11.38
C GLY A 101 21.61 8.30 12.00
N PHE A 102 20.61 7.75 11.33
CA PHE A 102 19.25 7.59 11.89
C PHE A 102 19.16 6.51 12.96
N ILE A 103 20.04 5.52 12.89
CA ILE A 103 20.16 4.42 13.85
C ILE A 103 21.63 4.13 14.17
N THR A 104 21.88 3.56 15.34
CA THR A 104 23.21 3.09 15.76
C THR A 104 23.56 1.76 15.09
N SER A 105 24.86 1.41 15.06
CA SER A 105 25.33 0.12 14.53
C SER A 105 24.72 -1.08 15.28
N GLY A 106 24.49 -0.97 16.59
CA GLY A 106 23.84 -2.01 17.37
C GLY A 106 22.38 -2.23 16.99
N GLU A 107 21.63 -1.14 16.78
CA GLU A 107 20.25 -1.22 16.29
C GLU A 107 20.17 -1.78 14.86
N ALA A 108 21.11 -1.39 14.01
CA ALA A 108 21.22 -1.89 12.65
C ALA A 108 21.48 -3.41 12.62
N GLU A 109 22.42 -3.89 13.45
CA GLU A 109 22.73 -5.32 13.58
C GLU A 109 21.52 -6.11 14.11
N ALA A 110 20.89 -5.64 15.17
CA ALA A 110 19.69 -6.24 15.75
C ALA A 110 18.55 -6.32 14.71
N ALA A 111 18.33 -5.24 13.94
CA ALA A 111 17.31 -5.19 12.91
C ALA A 111 17.58 -6.11 11.72
N ARG A 112 18.85 -6.25 11.29
CA ARG A 112 19.24 -7.19 10.22
C ARG A 112 19.03 -8.64 10.64
N ASN A 113 19.32 -8.98 11.89
CA ASN A 113 19.21 -10.32 12.44
C ASN A 113 17.78 -10.69 12.87
N SER A 114 16.87 -9.72 12.89
CA SER A 114 15.47 -9.98 13.23
C SER A 114 14.80 -10.90 12.21
N PRO A 115 14.04 -11.92 12.65
CA PRO A 115 13.28 -12.77 11.75
C PRO A 115 12.22 -11.99 10.99
N LEU A 116 11.78 -12.54 9.87
CA LEU A 116 10.67 -12.01 9.10
C LEU A 116 9.36 -12.43 9.78
N ALA A 117 8.89 -11.60 10.73
CA ALA A 117 7.71 -11.89 11.55
C ALA A 117 6.40 -11.47 10.83
N LEU A 118 6.12 -12.06 9.66
CA LEU A 118 4.90 -11.78 8.92
C LEU A 118 3.68 -12.28 9.65
N LYS A 119 2.62 -11.46 9.64
CA LYS A 119 1.28 -11.81 10.07
C LYS A 119 0.29 -11.31 9.02
N PRO A 120 0.20 -12.00 7.88
CA PRO A 120 -0.56 -11.51 6.73
C PRO A 120 -2.05 -11.33 7.06
N ALA A 121 -2.62 -10.22 6.58
CA ALA A 121 -4.04 -9.95 6.65
C ALA A 121 -4.58 -9.53 5.28
N ILE A 122 -5.86 -9.76 5.07
CA ILE A 122 -6.57 -9.25 3.88
C ILE A 122 -6.64 -7.73 3.98
N PRO A 123 -6.37 -6.99 2.88
CA PRO A 123 -6.50 -5.53 2.86
C PRO A 123 -7.83 -5.06 3.45
N LYS A 124 -7.81 -3.98 4.25
CA LYS A 124 -9.01 -3.49 4.97
C LYS A 124 -10.18 -3.18 4.05
N TYR A 125 -9.92 -2.76 2.81
CA TYR A 125 -10.98 -2.50 1.85
C TYR A 125 -11.68 -3.77 1.34
N TYR A 126 -11.09 -4.96 1.48
CA TYR A 126 -11.79 -6.24 1.28
C TYR A 126 -12.71 -6.60 2.46
N ASN A 127 -12.53 -5.99 3.65
CA ASN A 127 -13.45 -6.12 4.77
C ASN A 127 -14.68 -5.22 4.61
N SER A 128 -15.14 -5.05 3.40
CA SER A 128 -16.39 -4.36 3.11
C SER A 128 -17.57 -5.08 3.77
N THR A 129 -18.55 -4.31 4.24
CA THR A 129 -19.83 -4.84 4.73
C THR A 129 -20.59 -5.64 3.63
N ALA A 130 -20.22 -5.42 2.38
CA ALA A 130 -20.76 -6.08 1.20
C ALA A 130 -19.64 -6.45 0.21
N PRO A 131 -18.74 -7.41 0.52
CA PRO A 131 -17.52 -7.66 -0.26
C PRO A 131 -17.80 -8.05 -1.71
N TYR A 132 -18.80 -8.87 -1.98
CA TYR A 132 -19.19 -9.23 -3.34
C TYR A 132 -19.66 -8.02 -4.16
N PHE A 133 -20.42 -7.13 -3.52
CA PHE A 133 -20.90 -5.91 -4.18
C PHE A 133 -19.74 -4.94 -4.46
N THR A 134 -18.85 -4.72 -3.51
CA THR A 134 -17.69 -3.84 -3.72
C THR A 134 -16.73 -4.39 -4.77
N THR A 135 -16.53 -5.71 -4.83
CA THR A 135 -15.76 -6.36 -5.90
C THR A 135 -16.42 -6.17 -7.26
N TRP A 136 -17.74 -6.37 -7.33
CA TRP A 136 -18.50 -6.14 -8.56
C TRP A 136 -18.39 -4.68 -9.02
N VAL A 137 -18.55 -3.71 -8.11
CA VAL A 137 -18.37 -2.27 -8.42
C VAL A 137 -16.97 -2.02 -8.96
N ALA A 138 -15.92 -2.53 -8.30
CA ALA A 138 -14.55 -2.37 -8.74
C ALA A 138 -14.30 -2.88 -10.17
N GLN A 139 -14.94 -4.00 -10.53
CA GLN A 139 -14.87 -4.56 -11.89
C GLN A 139 -15.56 -3.68 -12.95
N GLN A 140 -16.54 -2.86 -12.54
CA GLN A 140 -17.21 -1.94 -13.46
C GLN A 140 -16.42 -0.63 -13.69
N LEU A 141 -15.51 -0.26 -12.79
CA LEU A 141 -14.79 1.03 -12.86
C LEU A 141 -14.04 1.22 -14.19
N PRO A 142 -13.33 0.22 -14.75
CA PRO A 142 -12.64 0.38 -16.04
C PRO A 142 -13.58 0.66 -17.22
N THR A 143 -14.87 0.38 -17.10
CA THR A 143 -15.86 0.69 -18.13
C THR A 143 -16.45 2.10 -17.99
N LEU A 144 -16.31 2.71 -16.82
CA LEU A 144 -16.89 4.00 -16.46
C LEU A 144 -15.85 5.13 -16.37
N LEU A 145 -14.60 4.77 -16.17
CA LEU A 145 -13.49 5.70 -15.93
C LEU A 145 -12.35 5.43 -16.90
N THR A 146 -11.60 6.48 -17.23
CA THR A 146 -10.39 6.32 -18.05
C THR A 146 -9.24 5.72 -17.23
N PRO A 147 -8.24 5.08 -17.88
CA PRO A 147 -7.06 4.58 -17.18
C PRO A 147 -6.37 5.63 -16.32
N GLU A 148 -6.29 6.88 -16.81
CA GLU A 148 -5.67 7.99 -16.09
C GLU A 148 -6.45 8.34 -14.81
N GLN A 149 -7.78 8.30 -14.84
CA GLN A 149 -8.63 8.53 -13.67
C GLN A 149 -8.46 7.43 -12.62
N LEU A 150 -8.28 6.20 -13.05
CA LEU A 150 -8.04 5.06 -12.16
C LEU A 150 -6.65 5.10 -11.53
N GLU A 151 -5.63 5.57 -12.28
CA GLU A 151 -4.25 5.69 -11.79
C GLU A 151 -4.08 6.79 -10.73
N VAL A 152 -4.86 7.86 -10.80
CA VAL A 152 -4.78 8.99 -9.83
C VAL A 152 -5.17 8.53 -8.40
N GLY A 153 -6.03 7.53 -8.26
CA GLY A 153 -6.50 7.04 -6.97
C GLY A 153 -7.39 8.04 -6.21
N GLY A 154 -7.69 7.76 -4.95
CA GLY A 154 -8.48 8.65 -4.08
C GLY A 154 -9.95 8.82 -4.48
N LEU A 155 -10.47 7.99 -5.36
CA LEU A 155 -11.85 8.05 -5.85
C LEU A 155 -12.86 7.76 -4.74
N LYS A 156 -13.86 8.63 -4.58
CA LYS A 156 -15.04 8.38 -3.74
C LYS A 156 -16.19 7.91 -4.60
N ILE A 157 -16.49 6.62 -4.54
CA ILE A 157 -17.56 6.01 -5.33
C ILE A 157 -18.81 5.91 -4.45
N ARG A 158 -19.85 6.65 -4.82
CA ARG A 158 -21.17 6.54 -4.20
C ARG A 158 -22.00 5.54 -4.97
N THR A 159 -22.63 4.62 -4.26
CA THR A 159 -23.50 3.61 -4.83
C THR A 159 -24.92 3.71 -4.26
N SER A 160 -25.87 3.07 -4.89
CA SER A 160 -27.24 2.94 -4.40
C SER A 160 -27.44 1.77 -3.43
N LEU A 161 -26.37 1.10 -2.98
CA LEU A 161 -26.46 -0.03 -2.08
C LEU A 161 -27.11 0.38 -0.74
N ASN A 162 -28.19 -0.29 -0.39
CA ASN A 162 -28.77 -0.21 0.94
C ASN A 162 -28.19 -1.30 1.84
N LEU A 163 -27.39 -0.89 2.83
CA LEU A 163 -26.67 -1.83 3.71
C LEU A 163 -27.61 -2.69 4.57
N ASP A 164 -28.79 -2.20 4.93
CA ASP A 164 -29.74 -2.98 5.72
C ASP A 164 -30.38 -4.09 4.90
N TRP A 165 -30.70 -3.80 3.65
CA TRP A 165 -31.18 -4.82 2.72
C TRP A 165 -30.08 -5.84 2.39
N GLN A 166 -28.84 -5.36 2.22
CA GLN A 166 -27.68 -6.23 1.99
C GLN A 166 -27.46 -7.20 3.14
N ARG A 167 -27.52 -6.72 4.40
CA ARG A 167 -27.38 -7.57 5.60
C ARG A 167 -28.50 -8.63 5.67
N LYS A 168 -29.76 -8.24 5.40
CA LYS A 168 -30.89 -9.17 5.37
C LYS A 168 -30.70 -10.25 4.29
N ALA A 169 -30.30 -9.85 3.08
CA ALA A 169 -30.03 -10.79 1.99
C ALA A 169 -28.89 -11.76 2.33
N GLN A 170 -27.79 -11.26 2.87
CA GLN A 170 -26.67 -12.10 3.30
C GLN A 170 -27.07 -13.10 4.41
N LYS A 171 -27.93 -12.70 5.33
CA LYS A 171 -28.46 -13.61 6.37
C LYS A 171 -29.24 -14.75 5.73
N VAL A 172 -30.20 -14.43 4.85
CA VAL A 172 -31.02 -15.44 4.15
C VAL A 172 -30.15 -16.40 3.34
N VAL A 173 -29.14 -15.89 2.61
CA VAL A 173 -28.23 -16.75 1.82
C VAL A 173 -27.45 -17.71 2.73
N ARG A 174 -26.96 -17.26 3.89
CA ARG A 174 -26.25 -18.14 4.84
C ARG A 174 -27.15 -19.21 5.46
N GLU A 175 -28.42 -18.91 5.64
CA GLU A 175 -29.40 -19.86 6.19
C GLU A 175 -29.82 -20.94 5.17
N ILE A 176 -29.85 -20.59 3.87
CA ILE A 176 -30.31 -21.50 2.80
C ILE A 176 -29.13 -22.25 2.18
N ALA A 177 -27.96 -21.66 2.07
CA ALA A 177 -26.74 -22.24 1.52
C ALA A 177 -25.60 -22.21 2.57
N PRO A 178 -25.66 -23.04 3.61
CA PRO A 178 -24.53 -23.20 4.52
C PRO A 178 -23.36 -23.85 3.75
N ASN A 179 -22.15 -23.30 3.91
CA ASN A 179 -20.90 -23.84 3.35
C ASN A 179 -20.68 -25.29 3.77
#